data_e4fefcb82c05b00c51dce063e658d522
#
_entry.id   e4fefcb82c05b00c51dce063e658d522
#
_cell.length_a   1.000
_cell.length_b   1.000
_cell.length_c   1.000
_cell.angle_alpha   90.00
_cell.angle_beta   90.00
_cell.angle_gamma   90.00
#
_symmetry.space_group_name_H-M   'P 1'
#
loop_
_entity.id
_entity.type
_entity.pdbx_description
1 polymer ?
#
loop_
_entity_poly.entity_id
_entity_poly.type
_entity_poly.pdbx_seq_one_letter_code
_entity_poly.pdbx_strand_id
1 'polypeptide(L)' 'MKYLATFYTHFDATKYHKYIRKKGAMASLKPVPRKLSSSCGSCVVFTMAGELPLEELLTADVERLYQVDGDDYLLLGENE' A
#
# COMPACT_ATOMS: atom_id res chain seq x y z
N MET A 1 1.66 -10.16 -8.00
CA MET A 1 0.42 -9.68 -7.36
C MET A 1 0.49 -8.18 -7.14
N LYS A 2 -0.64 -7.53 -7.22
CA LYS A 2 -0.73 -6.07 -7.10
C LYS A 2 -1.40 -5.69 -5.79
N TYR A 3 -0.83 -4.69 -5.13
CA TYR A 3 -1.28 -4.22 -3.83
C TYR A 3 -1.45 -2.71 -3.82
N LEU A 4 -2.25 -2.24 -2.87
CA LEU A 4 -2.42 -0.81 -2.61
C LEU A 4 -2.38 -0.58 -1.11
N ALA A 5 -1.52 0.33 -0.65
CA ALA A 5 -1.42 0.69 0.75
C ALA A 5 -1.82 2.15 0.94
N THR A 6 -2.65 2.40 1.95
CA THR A 6 -3.02 3.75 2.34
C THR A 6 -2.28 4.16 3.61
N PHE A 7 -2.22 5.45 3.89
CA PHE A 7 -1.39 5.98 4.96
C PHE A 7 -2.10 7.10 5.72
N TYR A 8 -1.62 7.37 6.93
CA TYR A 8 -2.14 8.48 7.73
C TYR A 8 -1.57 9.82 7.29
N THR A 9 -0.32 9.84 6.78
CA THR A 9 0.33 11.06 6.32
C THR A 9 1.04 10.81 4.98
N HIS A 10 1.26 11.90 4.23
CA HIS A 10 2.02 11.84 2.99
C HIS A 10 3.47 11.43 3.25
N PHE A 11 4.01 11.83 4.38
CA PHE A 11 5.37 11.44 4.78
C PHE A 11 5.48 9.91 4.89
N ASP A 12 4.51 9.28 5.53
CA ASP A 12 4.47 7.82 5.68
C ASP A 12 4.37 7.13 4.33
N ALA A 13 3.57 7.68 3.42
CA ALA A 13 3.44 7.15 2.07
C ALA A 13 4.78 7.18 1.32
N THR A 14 5.50 8.30 1.39
CA THR A 14 6.80 8.45 0.75
C THR A 14 7.83 7.47 1.35
N LYS A 15 7.80 7.33 2.66
CA LYS A 15 8.70 6.43 3.38
C LYS A 15 8.45 4.97 2.97
N TYR A 16 7.19 4.57 2.90
CA TYR A 16 6.80 3.21 2.50
C TYR A 16 7.17 2.96 1.03
N HIS A 17 6.99 3.94 0.17
CA HIS A 17 7.36 3.83 -1.24
C HIS A 17 8.84 3.43 -1.39
N LYS A 18 9.73 4.06 -0.63
CA LYS A 18 11.14 3.70 -0.62
C LYS A 18 11.38 2.32 -0.04
N TYR A 19 10.69 1.99 1.05
CA TYR A 19 10.82 0.71 1.73
C TYR A 19 10.45 -0.45 0.80
N ILE A 20 9.29 -0.36 0.16
CA ILE A 20 8.80 -1.48 -0.65
C ILE A 20 9.60 -1.65 -1.94
N ARG A 21 10.14 -0.57 -2.48
CA ARG A 21 11.04 -0.66 -3.63
C ARG A 21 12.32 -1.38 -3.28
N LYS A 22 12.84 -1.21 -2.08
CA LYS A 22 14.02 -1.95 -1.60
C LYS A 22 13.74 -3.44 -1.46
N LYS A 23 12.48 -3.81 -1.28
CA LYS A 23 12.06 -5.21 -1.22
C LYS A 23 11.86 -5.83 -2.61
N GLY A 24 12.11 -5.06 -3.66
CA GLY A 24 12.02 -5.55 -5.04
C GLY A 24 10.71 -5.26 -5.74
N ALA A 25 9.82 -4.50 -5.13
CA ALA A 25 8.55 -4.16 -5.74
C ALA A 25 8.68 -3.03 -6.76
N MET A 26 7.80 -3.04 -7.75
CA MET A 26 7.59 -1.89 -8.62
C MET A 26 6.47 -1.08 -7.99
N ALA A 27 6.77 0.14 -7.56
CA ALA A 27 5.87 0.95 -6.75
C ALA A 27 5.69 2.36 -7.30
N SER A 28 4.48 2.90 -7.12
CA SER A 28 4.13 4.25 -7.53
C SER A 28 3.30 4.94 -6.45
N LEU A 29 3.57 6.22 -6.21
CA LEU A 29 2.72 7.07 -5.39
C LEU A 29 1.58 7.59 -6.24
N LYS A 30 0.35 7.46 -5.76
CA LYS A 30 -0.85 7.85 -6.51
C LYS A 30 -1.90 8.42 -5.56
N PRO A 31 -2.88 9.18 -6.07
CA PRO A 31 -4.04 9.56 -5.29
C PRO A 31 -4.85 8.31 -4.93
N VAL A 32 -5.48 8.34 -3.77
CA VAL A 32 -6.34 7.23 -3.33
C VAL A 32 -7.57 7.16 -4.24
N PRO A 33 -7.92 5.95 -4.76
CA PRO A 33 -9.14 5.79 -5.56
C PRO A 33 -10.40 6.18 -4.80
N ARG A 34 -11.42 6.61 -5.53
CA ARG A 34 -12.69 7.03 -4.94
C ARG A 34 -13.39 5.95 -4.14
N LYS A 35 -13.19 4.69 -4.50
CA LYS A 35 -13.77 3.53 -3.79
C LYS A 35 -13.20 3.36 -2.39
N LEU A 36 -12.02 3.95 -2.15
CA LEU A 36 -11.33 3.83 -0.89
C LEU A 36 -11.25 5.20 -0.22
N SER A 37 -11.01 5.21 1.08
CA SER A 37 -10.76 6.44 1.81
C SER A 37 -9.43 6.33 2.53
N SER A 38 -8.81 7.48 2.76
CA SER A 38 -7.51 7.54 3.43
C SER A 38 -7.38 8.88 4.13
N SER A 39 -6.64 8.88 5.23
CA SER A 39 -6.41 10.08 6.02
C SER A 39 -5.61 11.13 5.27
N CYS A 40 -4.69 10.73 4.39
CA CYS A 40 -3.83 11.69 3.69
C CYS A 40 -4.12 11.85 2.19
N GLY A 41 -5.01 11.03 1.64
CA GLY A 41 -5.34 11.10 0.22
C GLY A 41 -4.30 10.52 -0.72
N SER A 42 -3.17 10.05 -0.22
CA SER A 42 -2.11 9.44 -1.02
C SER A 42 -1.99 7.96 -0.72
N CYS A 43 -1.64 7.17 -1.73
CA CYS A 43 -1.41 5.74 -1.57
C CYS A 43 -0.19 5.30 -2.35
N VAL A 44 0.30 4.10 -2.04
CA VAL A 44 1.35 3.44 -2.82
C VAL A 44 0.72 2.21 -3.46
N VAL A 45 0.79 2.16 -4.80
CA VAL A 45 0.38 0.99 -5.56
C VAL A 45 1.65 0.26 -5.97
N PHE A 46 1.72 -1.04 -5.70
CA PHE A 46 2.92 -1.79 -6.00
C PHE A 46 2.61 -3.21 -6.45
N THR A 47 3.53 -3.75 -7.27
CA THR A 47 3.47 -5.13 -7.74
C THR A 47 4.74 -5.84 -7.31
N MET A 48 4.61 -7.11 -6.98
CA MET A 48 5.74 -7.93 -6.56
C MET A 48 5.77 -9.23 -7.34
N ALA A 49 6.97 -9.62 -7.78
CA ALA A 49 7.18 -10.88 -8.48
C ALA A 49 7.22 -12.07 -7.52
N GLY A 50 7.62 -11.83 -6.27
CA GLY A 50 7.66 -12.84 -5.22
C GLY A 50 6.63 -12.58 -4.14
N GLU A 51 6.60 -13.44 -3.14
CA GLU A 51 5.72 -13.27 -1.99
C GLU A 51 6.51 -12.79 -0.78
N LEU A 52 5.92 -11.83 -0.06
CA LEU A 52 6.43 -11.42 1.24
C LEU A 52 5.36 -11.71 2.28
N PRO A 53 5.75 -12.02 3.52
CA PRO A 53 4.79 -12.18 4.60
C PRO A 53 3.96 -10.90 4.78
N LEU A 54 2.70 -11.05 5.16
CA LEU A 54 1.81 -9.91 5.38
C LEU A 54 2.41 -8.90 6.36
N GLU A 55 3.09 -9.37 7.37
CA GLU A 55 3.73 -8.51 8.37
C GLU A 55 4.81 -7.60 7.80
N GLU A 56 5.45 -8.00 6.70
CA GLU A 56 6.43 -7.16 6.01
C GLU A 56 5.77 -6.15 5.07
N LEU A 57 4.57 -6.45 4.61
CA LEU A 57 3.78 -5.55 3.78
C LEU A 57 3.00 -4.55 4.62
N LEU A 58 2.44 -5.00 5.74
CA LEU A 58 1.65 -4.17 6.64
C LEU A 58 2.53 -3.66 7.78
N THR A 59 3.42 -2.72 7.45
CA THR A 59 4.28 -2.09 8.45
C THR A 59 3.48 -1.11 9.30
N ALA A 60 4.07 -0.60 10.38
CA ALA A 60 3.41 0.32 11.29
C ALA A 60 2.97 1.63 10.62
N ASP A 61 3.60 1.99 9.50
CA ASP A 61 3.28 3.22 8.78
C ASP A 61 2.02 3.10 7.91
N VAL A 62 1.59 1.88 7.63
CA VAL A 62 0.44 1.61 6.75
C VAL A 62 -0.86 1.77 7.51
N GLU A 63 -1.80 2.52 6.94
CA GLU A 63 -3.15 2.63 7.49
C GLU A 63 -3.96 1.38 7.14
N ARG A 64 -4.06 1.07 5.84
CA ARG A 64 -4.75 -0.11 5.34
C ARG A 64 -4.00 -0.69 4.15
N LEU A 65 -4.00 -2.00 4.04
CA LEU A 65 -3.37 -2.71 2.93
C LEU A 65 -4.43 -3.51 2.18
N TYR A 66 -4.46 -3.32 0.87
CA TYR A 66 -5.39 -4.01 -0.02
C TYR A 66 -4.65 -4.83 -1.05
N GLN A 67 -5.27 -5.93 -1.47
CA GLN A 67 -4.90 -6.64 -2.69
C GLN A 67 -5.79 -6.09 -3.81
N VAL A 68 -5.20 -5.79 -4.96
CA VAL A 68 -5.94 -5.25 -6.09
C VAL A 68 -6.24 -6.38 -7.06
N ASP A 69 -7.52 -6.56 -7.41
CA ASP A 69 -7.97 -7.57 -8.35
C ASP A 69 -8.91 -6.88 -9.35
N GLY A 70 -8.34 -6.49 -10.50
CA GLY A 70 -9.07 -5.70 -11.48
C GLY A 70 -9.51 -4.37 -10.89
N ASP A 71 -10.82 -4.14 -10.80
CA ASP A 71 -11.40 -2.93 -10.21
C ASP A 71 -11.76 -3.10 -8.74
N ASP A 72 -11.48 -4.26 -8.17
CA ASP A 72 -11.84 -4.59 -6.80
C ASP A 72 -10.65 -4.51 -5.86
N TYR A 73 -10.93 -4.18 -4.59
CA TYR A 73 -9.92 -4.06 -3.56
C TYR A 73 -10.31 -4.95 -2.38
N LEU A 74 -9.44 -5.91 -2.07
CA LEU A 74 -9.65 -6.82 -0.93
C LEU A 74 -8.77 -6.35 0.23
N LEU A 75 -9.39 -5.99 1.34
CA LEU A 75 -8.66 -5.57 2.54
C LEU A 75 -7.91 -6.75 3.12
N LEU A 76 -6.57 -6.65 3.18
CA LEU A 76 -5.72 -7.68 3.76
C LEU A 76 -5.41 -7.42 5.22
N GLY A 77 -5.38 -6.15 5.63
CA GLY A 77 -5.10 -5.79 7.00
C GLY A 77 -5.12 -4.28 7.19
N GLU A 78 -5.18 -3.87 8.47
CA GLU A 78 -5.17 -2.46 8.82
C GLU A 78 -4.56 -2.26 10.19
N ASN A 79 -3.99 -1.09 10.41
CA ASN A 79 -3.47 -0.67 11.69
C ASN A 79 -4.44 0.36 12.30
N GLU A 80 -4.64 0.26 13.59
CA GLU A 80 -5.49 1.19 14.32
C GLU A 80 -4.68 2.28 15.01
#